data_c880ae3e59c064a514d1124fa6012622
#
_entry.id   c880ae3e59c064a514d1124fa6012622
#
_cell.length_a   1.000
_cell.length_b   1.000
_cell.length_c   1.000
_cell.angle_alpha   90.00
_cell.angle_beta   90.00
_cell.angle_gamma   90.00
#
_symmetry.space_group_name_H-M   'P 1'
#
loop_
_entity.id
_entity.type
_entity.pdbx_description
1 polymer ?
#
loop_
_entity_poly.entity_id
_entity_poly.type
_entity_poly.pdbx_seq_one_letter_code
_entity_poly.pdbx_strand_id
1 'polypeptide(L)'
;MKYRQISPKGRTFLQAEATGDFDTPEFRAAEAHYMRLFSTDPVSELGPDALECLTRPKRSGRESYLAAWGDNELMPSGTLAGYEYADRLGELDLPTLVVSGTQDLCSPLVAKQMADALPRARWELFPNCRHLCFAEDTPRYLRLLSRWLSEFD
;
A
#
# COMPACT_ATOMS: atom_id res chain seq x y z
N MET A 1 20.46 10.16 -12.75
CA MET A 1 21.56 9.17 -12.76
C MET A 1 21.65 8.45 -11.42
N LYS A 2 20.62 7.68 -10.99
CA LYS A 2 20.53 7.08 -9.65
C LYS A 2 20.20 5.57 -9.63
N TYR A 3 20.38 4.85 -10.74
CA TYR A 3 20.00 3.44 -10.86
C TYR A 3 21.19 2.48 -10.95
N ARG A 4 22.33 2.83 -10.38
CA ARG A 4 23.56 2.05 -10.56
C ARG A 4 23.67 0.77 -9.72
N GLN A 5 22.66 0.47 -8.86
CA GLN A 5 22.59 -0.79 -8.10
C GLN A 5 21.16 -1.32 -8.02
N ILE A 6 20.51 -1.48 -9.14
CA ILE A 6 19.24 -2.20 -9.17
C ILE A 6 19.53 -3.69 -9.00
N SER A 7 18.93 -4.30 -7.99
CA SER A 7 19.03 -5.74 -7.75
C SER A 7 18.55 -6.53 -8.97
N PRO A 8 18.92 -7.82 -9.14
CA PRO A 8 18.38 -8.65 -10.20
C PRO A 8 16.85 -8.59 -10.30
N LYS A 9 16.15 -8.60 -9.16
CA LYS A 9 14.69 -8.47 -9.09
C LYS A 9 14.19 -7.10 -9.54
N GLY A 10 14.88 -6.02 -9.20
CA GLY A 10 14.55 -4.69 -9.70
C GLY A 10 14.67 -4.58 -11.22
N ARG A 11 15.62 -5.28 -11.84
CA ARG A 11 15.71 -5.36 -13.31
C ARG A 11 14.50 -6.07 -13.94
N THR A 12 13.97 -7.09 -13.27
CA THR A 12 12.76 -7.79 -13.73
C THR A 12 11.55 -6.85 -13.77
N PHE A 13 11.36 -5.99 -12.77
CA PHE A 13 10.31 -4.97 -12.78
C PHE A 13 10.48 -3.99 -13.94
N LEU A 14 11.68 -3.45 -14.15
CA LEU A 14 11.96 -2.53 -15.27
C LEU A 14 11.75 -3.18 -16.64
N GLN A 15 12.06 -4.47 -16.77
CA GLN A 15 11.83 -5.20 -18.01
C GLN A 15 10.34 -5.38 -18.27
N ALA A 16 9.56 -5.79 -17.26
CA ALA A 16 8.11 -5.95 -17.37
C ALA A 16 7.44 -4.62 -17.72
N GLU A 17 7.87 -3.51 -17.10
CA GLU A 17 7.42 -2.16 -17.45
C GLU A 17 7.69 -1.82 -18.92
N ALA A 18 8.89 -2.11 -19.40
CA ALA A 18 9.29 -1.79 -20.78
C ALA A 18 8.58 -2.64 -21.83
N THR A 19 8.20 -3.87 -21.50
CA THR A 19 7.54 -4.83 -22.43
C THR A 19 6.04 -4.91 -22.28
N GLY A 20 5.48 -4.45 -21.14
CA GLY A 20 4.07 -4.65 -20.78
C GLY A 20 3.74 -6.11 -20.40
N ASP A 21 4.75 -6.97 -20.24
CA ASP A 21 4.56 -8.39 -19.89
C ASP A 21 4.79 -8.62 -18.38
N PHE A 22 3.69 -8.68 -17.65
CA PHE A 22 3.62 -8.92 -16.21
C PHE A 22 3.30 -10.38 -15.86
N ASP A 23 3.22 -11.27 -16.86
CA ASP A 23 2.82 -12.67 -16.66
C ASP A 23 3.98 -13.66 -16.63
N THR A 24 5.22 -13.18 -16.80
CA THR A 24 6.39 -14.07 -16.75
C THR A 24 6.59 -14.66 -15.37
N PRO A 25 7.07 -15.92 -15.27
CA PRO A 25 7.40 -16.56 -13.99
C PRO A 25 8.39 -15.74 -13.16
N GLU A 26 9.34 -15.07 -13.81
CA GLU A 26 10.37 -14.23 -13.20
C GLU A 26 9.73 -12.97 -12.57
N PHE A 27 8.79 -12.33 -13.27
CA PHE A 27 8.06 -11.18 -12.73
C PHE A 27 7.21 -11.60 -11.53
N ARG A 28 6.42 -12.66 -11.64
CA ARG A 28 5.59 -13.16 -10.55
C ARG A 28 6.40 -13.53 -9.31
N ALA A 29 7.57 -14.13 -9.49
CA ALA A 29 8.48 -14.43 -8.38
C ALA A 29 9.08 -13.17 -7.74
N ALA A 30 9.41 -12.16 -8.53
CA ALA A 30 9.91 -10.88 -8.05
C ALA A 30 8.82 -10.10 -7.30
N GLU A 31 7.60 -10.05 -7.85
CA GLU A 31 6.42 -9.44 -7.24
C GLU A 31 6.07 -10.09 -5.90
N ALA A 32 5.95 -11.41 -5.86
CA ALA A 32 5.66 -12.14 -4.61
C ALA A 32 6.71 -11.86 -3.53
N HIS A 33 7.98 -11.77 -3.92
CA HIS A 33 9.04 -11.41 -2.99
C HIS A 33 8.92 -9.95 -2.50
N TYR A 34 8.60 -9.00 -3.40
CA TYR A 34 8.38 -7.60 -3.06
C TYR A 34 7.19 -7.45 -2.09
N MET A 35 6.07 -8.08 -2.41
CA MET A 35 4.88 -8.06 -1.56
C MET A 35 5.16 -8.63 -0.17
N ARG A 36 5.94 -9.72 -0.07
CA ARG A 36 6.35 -10.29 1.22
C ARG A 36 7.21 -9.32 2.04
N LEU A 37 8.09 -8.56 1.40
CA LEU A 37 8.96 -7.61 2.10
C LEU A 37 8.23 -6.35 2.58
N PHE A 38 7.22 -5.90 1.85
CA PHE A 38 6.67 -4.56 2.01
C PHE A 38 5.16 -4.49 2.20
N SER A 39 4.41 -5.56 1.90
CA SER A 39 2.95 -5.59 2.06
C SER A 39 2.53 -6.44 3.27
N THR A 40 2.64 -7.74 3.18
CA THR A 40 2.30 -8.68 4.25
C THR A 40 2.90 -10.07 3.98
N ASP A 41 2.79 -10.97 4.94
CA ASP A 41 3.10 -12.38 4.75
C ASP A 41 2.06 -13.08 3.86
N PRO A 42 2.43 -14.20 3.19
CA PRO A 42 1.46 -15.01 2.49
C PRO A 42 0.30 -15.42 3.40
N VAL A 43 -0.90 -15.52 2.84
CA VAL A 43 -2.13 -15.87 3.58
C VAL A 43 -1.96 -17.13 4.44
N SER A 44 -1.18 -18.11 3.96
CA SER A 44 -0.87 -19.34 4.69
C SER A 44 -0.02 -19.17 5.96
N GLU A 45 0.60 -18.02 6.14
CA GLU A 45 1.51 -17.71 7.26
C GLU A 45 0.90 -16.68 8.24
N LEU A 46 -0.32 -16.18 7.95
CA LEU A 46 -0.97 -15.16 8.75
C LEU A 46 -1.55 -15.74 10.06
N GLY A 47 -1.50 -14.94 11.12
CA GLY A 47 -2.23 -15.21 12.34
C GLY A 47 -3.75 -15.11 12.14
N PRO A 48 -4.57 -15.63 13.10
CA PRO A 48 -6.01 -15.77 12.94
C PRO A 48 -6.73 -14.44 12.66
N ASP A 49 -6.36 -13.37 13.34
CA ASP A 49 -7.03 -12.06 13.20
C ASP A 49 -6.74 -11.44 11.82
N ALA A 50 -5.47 -11.51 11.36
CA ALA A 50 -5.08 -11.05 10.05
C ALA A 50 -5.69 -11.92 8.95
N LEU A 51 -5.72 -13.24 9.14
CA LEU A 51 -6.33 -14.18 8.22
C LEU A 51 -7.83 -13.89 8.05
N GLU A 52 -8.58 -13.72 9.12
CA GLU A 52 -10.01 -13.37 9.07
C GLU A 52 -10.20 -12.06 8.28
N CYS A 53 -9.43 -11.02 8.61
CA CYS A 53 -9.53 -9.72 7.95
C CYS A 53 -9.29 -9.80 6.44
N LEU A 54 -8.26 -10.53 6.01
CA LEU A 54 -7.84 -10.58 4.61
C LEU A 54 -8.59 -11.61 3.76
N THR A 55 -9.21 -12.63 4.38
CA THR A 55 -10.00 -13.65 3.68
C THR A 55 -11.49 -13.42 3.72
N ARG A 56 -11.98 -12.40 4.44
CA ARG A 56 -13.39 -12.05 4.49
C ARG A 56 -13.97 -11.85 3.09
N PRO A 57 -15.13 -12.41 2.76
CA PRO A 57 -15.75 -12.24 1.44
C PRO A 57 -15.90 -10.76 1.09
N LYS A 58 -15.38 -10.37 -0.07
CA LYS A 58 -15.50 -9.00 -0.58
C LYS A 58 -16.87 -8.82 -1.22
N ARG A 59 -17.52 -7.66 -0.99
CA ARG A 59 -18.80 -7.32 -1.60
C ARG A 59 -18.67 -6.98 -3.09
N SER A 60 -17.53 -6.47 -3.51
CA SER A 60 -17.21 -6.18 -4.92
C SER A 60 -16.35 -7.29 -5.50
N GLY A 61 -16.66 -7.69 -6.72
CA GLY A 61 -15.85 -8.62 -7.50
C GLY A 61 -14.51 -8.00 -7.96
N ARG A 62 -13.78 -8.76 -8.76
CA ARG A 62 -12.51 -8.31 -9.36
C ARG A 62 -12.70 -7.15 -10.36
N GLU A 63 -13.92 -6.93 -10.84
CA GLU A 63 -14.23 -5.92 -11.86
C GLU A 63 -13.86 -4.50 -11.41
N SER A 64 -14.15 -4.13 -10.15
CA SER A 64 -13.79 -2.81 -9.62
C SER A 64 -12.26 -2.63 -9.51
N TYR A 65 -11.54 -3.69 -9.17
CA TYR A 65 -10.09 -3.69 -9.16
C TYR A 65 -9.53 -3.50 -10.57
N LEU A 66 -10.00 -4.30 -11.54
CA LEU A 66 -9.57 -4.22 -12.93
C LEU A 66 -9.89 -2.86 -13.56
N ALA A 67 -11.06 -2.28 -13.25
CA ALA A 67 -11.42 -0.95 -13.73
C ALA A 67 -10.50 0.13 -13.19
N ALA A 68 -10.06 0.02 -11.92
CA ALA A 68 -9.21 1.00 -11.25
C ALA A 68 -7.72 0.83 -11.63
N TRP A 69 -7.20 -0.37 -11.45
CA TRP A 69 -5.78 -0.66 -11.58
C TRP A 69 -5.39 -1.27 -12.95
N GLY A 70 -6.32 -1.97 -13.61
CA GLY A 70 -5.99 -2.86 -14.71
C GLY A 70 -5.46 -4.21 -14.18
N ASP A 71 -4.57 -4.84 -14.90
CA ASP A 71 -4.05 -6.16 -14.55
C ASP A 71 -3.06 -6.15 -13.39
N ASN A 72 -2.40 -5.02 -13.15
CA ASN A 72 -1.35 -4.91 -12.14
C ASN A 72 -1.36 -3.54 -11.43
N GLU A 73 -1.35 -3.56 -10.09
CA GLU A 73 -1.38 -2.33 -9.27
C GLU A 73 -0.02 -1.60 -9.21
N LEU A 74 1.07 -2.29 -9.48
CA LEU A 74 2.40 -1.66 -9.53
C LEU A 74 2.59 -0.83 -10.81
N MET A 75 1.81 -1.16 -11.86
CA MET A 75 1.79 -0.46 -13.14
C MET A 75 0.35 -0.23 -13.60
N PRO A 76 -0.36 0.74 -12.98
CA PRO A 76 -1.77 0.96 -13.25
C PRO A 76 -2.04 1.27 -14.73
N SER A 77 -2.96 0.53 -15.34
CA SER A 77 -3.46 0.77 -16.71
C SER A 77 -4.97 1.10 -16.75
N GLY A 78 -5.65 1.03 -15.61
CA GLY A 78 -7.07 1.39 -15.46
C GLY A 78 -7.27 2.89 -15.24
N THR A 79 -8.38 3.26 -14.59
CA THR A 79 -8.74 4.67 -14.33
C THR A 79 -7.77 5.40 -13.38
N LEU A 80 -6.93 4.66 -12.65
CA LEU A 80 -5.86 5.21 -11.82
C LEU A 80 -4.55 5.46 -12.60
N ALA A 81 -4.48 5.07 -13.87
CA ALA A 81 -3.34 5.43 -14.71
C ALA A 81 -3.27 6.97 -14.86
N GLY A 82 -2.14 7.55 -14.48
CA GLY A 82 -1.96 9.00 -14.50
C GLY A 82 -2.74 9.78 -13.43
N TYR A 83 -3.30 9.08 -12.43
CA TYR A 83 -3.95 9.72 -11.28
C TYR A 83 -2.89 10.48 -10.47
N GLU A 84 -3.02 11.82 -10.43
CA GLU A 84 -2.12 12.71 -9.70
C GLU A 84 -2.93 13.82 -9.03
N TYR A 85 -2.96 13.80 -7.70
CA TYR A 85 -3.70 14.78 -6.89
C TYR A 85 -2.87 15.32 -5.72
N ALA A 86 -1.57 15.06 -5.69
CA ALA A 86 -0.71 15.49 -4.60
C ALA A 86 -0.78 17.01 -4.38
N ASP A 87 -0.79 17.79 -5.46
CA ASP A 87 -0.84 19.26 -5.41
C ASP A 87 -2.18 19.79 -4.90
N ARG A 88 -3.22 18.96 -4.83
CA ARG A 88 -4.56 19.33 -4.37
C ARG A 88 -4.88 18.87 -2.95
N LEU A 89 -3.98 18.16 -2.29
CA LEU A 89 -4.21 17.69 -0.92
C LEU A 89 -4.47 18.85 0.06
N GLY A 90 -3.90 20.03 -0.20
CA GLY A 90 -4.15 21.23 0.58
C GLY A 90 -5.59 21.76 0.56
N GLU A 91 -6.41 21.32 -0.42
CA GLU A 91 -7.84 21.66 -0.52
C GLU A 91 -8.72 20.83 0.43
N LEU A 92 -8.18 19.74 0.99
CA LEU A 92 -8.92 18.80 1.81
C LEU A 92 -8.90 19.22 3.29
N ASP A 93 -9.80 20.10 3.70
CA ASP A 93 -9.92 20.57 5.09
C ASP A 93 -10.77 19.61 5.96
N LEU A 94 -10.35 18.35 6.00
CA LEU A 94 -10.96 17.35 6.85
C LEU A 94 -9.92 16.78 7.83
N PRO A 95 -10.32 16.48 9.09
CA PRO A 95 -9.45 15.71 9.97
C PRO A 95 -9.04 14.40 9.31
N THR A 96 -7.75 14.20 9.12
CA THR A 96 -7.21 13.04 8.38
C THR A 96 -6.18 12.30 9.22
N LEU A 97 -6.37 11.01 9.40
CA LEU A 97 -5.40 10.12 10.00
C LEU A 97 -4.66 9.36 8.90
N VAL A 98 -3.37 9.66 8.73
CA VAL A 98 -2.49 8.92 7.83
C VAL A 98 -1.76 7.86 8.64
N VAL A 99 -1.83 6.60 8.20
CA VAL A 99 -1.20 5.46 8.88
C VAL A 99 -0.28 4.75 7.90
N SER A 100 0.93 4.44 8.31
CA SER A 100 1.89 3.67 7.50
C SER A 100 2.81 2.82 8.37
N GLY A 101 3.35 1.74 7.82
CA GLY A 101 4.40 0.94 8.46
C GLY A 101 5.80 1.48 8.16
N THR A 102 6.79 1.14 9.00
CA THR A 102 8.20 1.50 8.74
C THR A 102 8.80 0.75 7.54
N GLN A 103 8.19 -0.35 7.13
CA GLN A 103 8.60 -1.20 6.00
C GLN A 103 7.52 -1.26 4.91
N ASP A 104 6.70 -0.22 4.83
CA ASP A 104 5.57 -0.12 3.91
C ASP A 104 6.02 -0.07 2.44
N LEU A 105 5.24 -0.70 1.55
CA LEU A 105 5.44 -0.60 0.09
C LEU A 105 5.25 0.85 -0.40
N CYS A 106 4.36 1.58 0.25
CA CYS A 106 4.22 3.03 0.14
C CYS A 106 5.15 3.67 1.17
N SER A 107 6.40 3.90 0.82
CA SER A 107 7.45 4.22 1.79
C SER A 107 7.02 5.29 2.81
N PRO A 108 7.53 5.27 4.06
CA PRO A 108 7.20 6.28 5.07
C PRO A 108 7.43 7.72 4.61
N LEU A 109 8.35 7.93 3.66
CA LEU A 109 8.58 9.25 3.07
C LEU A 109 7.37 9.73 2.27
N VAL A 110 6.74 8.85 1.49
CA VAL A 110 5.53 9.18 0.70
C VAL A 110 4.35 9.46 1.64
N ALA A 111 4.15 8.62 2.66
CA ALA A 111 3.11 8.84 3.68
C ALA A 111 3.32 10.18 4.42
N LYS A 112 4.58 10.52 4.73
CA LYS A 112 4.91 11.80 5.34
C LYS A 112 4.63 12.99 4.41
N GLN A 113 5.01 12.91 3.15
CA GLN A 113 4.71 13.96 2.17
C GLN A 113 3.21 14.20 2.04
N MET A 114 2.40 13.13 2.02
CA MET A 114 0.95 13.23 2.05
C MET A 114 0.45 13.93 3.31
N ALA A 115 0.93 13.51 4.48
CA ALA A 115 0.53 14.10 5.76
C ALA A 115 0.93 15.58 5.87
N ASP A 116 2.10 15.96 5.36
CA ASP A 116 2.58 17.34 5.37
C ASP A 116 1.77 18.26 4.42
N ALA A 117 1.20 17.69 3.35
CA ALA A 117 0.40 18.42 2.38
C ALA A 117 -1.07 18.62 2.83
N LEU A 118 -1.56 17.80 3.75
CA LEU A 118 -2.93 17.85 4.28
C LEU A 118 -3.01 18.86 5.46
N PRO A 119 -3.93 19.84 5.44
CA PRO A 119 -4.02 20.91 6.48
C PRO A 119 -4.28 20.39 7.90
N ARG A 120 -5.00 19.28 8.01
CA ARG A 120 -5.47 18.73 9.30
C ARG A 120 -5.12 17.25 9.44
N ALA A 121 -3.89 16.89 9.03
CA ALA A 121 -3.43 15.51 9.14
C ALA A 121 -2.69 15.24 10.44
N ARG A 122 -2.88 14.04 10.94
CA ARG A 122 -2.02 13.39 11.92
C ARG A 122 -1.42 12.14 11.28
N TRP A 123 -0.11 11.99 11.35
CA TRP A 123 0.57 10.81 10.85
C TRP A 123 1.04 9.91 11.98
N GLU A 124 0.68 8.63 11.88
CA GLU A 124 1.09 7.57 12.80
C GLU A 124 1.91 6.52 12.07
N LEU A 125 3.16 6.40 12.48
CA LEU A 125 4.09 5.41 11.92
C LEU A 125 4.14 4.18 12.81
N PHE A 126 3.85 3.01 12.23
CA PHE A 126 3.86 1.72 12.92
C PHE A 126 5.24 1.08 12.79
N PRO A 127 6.02 0.95 13.89
CA PRO A 127 7.34 0.34 13.85
C PRO A 127 7.24 -1.15 13.52
N ASN A 128 8.16 -1.63 12.68
CA ASN A 128 8.27 -3.03 12.24
C ASN A 128 7.03 -3.58 11.51
N CYS A 129 6.13 -2.70 11.08
CA CYS A 129 4.98 -3.08 10.24
C CYS A 129 5.24 -2.72 8.78
N ARG A 130 4.59 -3.47 7.89
CA ARG A 130 4.52 -3.27 6.45
C ARG A 130 3.23 -2.55 6.07
N HIS A 131 2.77 -2.70 4.83
CA HIS A 131 1.59 -1.99 4.31
C HIS A 131 0.29 -2.33 5.07
N LEU A 132 0.12 -3.58 5.46
CA LEU A 132 -1.07 -4.02 6.19
C LEU A 132 -0.86 -3.94 7.70
N CYS A 133 -0.40 -2.80 8.20
CA CYS A 133 -0.13 -2.59 9.62
C CYS A 133 -1.34 -2.84 10.53
N PHE A 134 -2.57 -2.69 10.01
CA PHE A 134 -3.80 -3.04 10.73
C PHE A 134 -3.94 -4.55 11.00
N ALA A 135 -3.34 -5.38 10.16
CA ALA A 135 -3.31 -6.83 10.32
C ALA A 135 -2.07 -7.30 11.12
N GLU A 136 -0.97 -6.55 11.06
CA GLU A 136 0.30 -6.91 11.71
C GLU A 136 0.36 -6.46 13.18
N ASP A 137 -0.27 -5.34 13.51
CA ASP A 137 -0.43 -4.86 14.91
C ASP A 137 -1.88 -4.39 15.14
N THR A 138 -2.82 -5.31 14.99
CA THR A 138 -4.26 -5.08 15.18
C THR A 138 -4.58 -4.40 16.51
N PRO A 139 -4.02 -4.81 17.67
CA PRO A 139 -4.34 -4.16 18.93
C PRO A 139 -3.94 -2.69 18.98
N ARG A 140 -2.77 -2.32 18.43
CA ARG A 140 -2.34 -0.93 18.36
C ARG A 140 -3.20 -0.14 17.39
N TYR A 141 -3.50 -0.72 16.22
CA TYR A 141 -4.33 -0.09 15.22
C TYR A 141 -5.73 0.24 15.74
N LEU A 142 -6.39 -0.70 16.41
CA LEU A 142 -7.71 -0.49 16.98
C LEU A 142 -7.70 0.57 18.10
N ARG A 143 -6.71 0.56 18.98
CA ARG A 143 -6.57 1.62 20.01
C ARG A 143 -6.35 3.00 19.39
N LEU A 144 -5.54 3.09 18.33
CA LEU A 144 -5.31 4.34 17.61
C LEU A 144 -6.61 4.84 16.98
N LEU A 145 -7.30 3.96 16.24
CA LEU A 145 -8.53 4.31 15.53
C LEU A 145 -9.63 4.74 16.50
N SER A 146 -9.86 3.98 17.60
CA SER A 146 -10.84 4.33 18.62
C SER A 146 -10.56 5.69 19.25
N ARG A 147 -9.30 5.97 19.58
CA ARG A 147 -8.91 7.28 20.12
C ARG A 147 -9.13 8.39 19.12
N TRP A 148 -8.73 8.18 17.88
CA TRP A 148 -8.91 9.16 16.81
C TRP A 148 -10.39 9.50 16.59
N LEU A 149 -11.25 8.49 16.49
CA LEU A 149 -12.69 8.70 16.28
C LEU A 149 -13.34 9.44 17.45
N SER A 150 -12.96 9.10 18.69
CA SER A 150 -13.50 9.78 19.87
C SER A 150 -13.11 11.28 20.02
N GLU A 151 -12.19 11.78 19.22
CA GLU A 151 -11.86 13.22 19.16
C GLU A 151 -12.94 14.03 18.41
N PHE A 152 -13.88 13.37 17.72
CA PHE A 152 -14.91 13.99 16.87
C PHE A 152 -16.34 13.60 17.25
N ASP A 153 -16.53 12.83 18.34
CA ASP A 153 -17.82 12.54 18.96
C ASP A 153 -18.17 13.67 19.94
#